data_669c1d27edb9fc2e9454a44dca42346d
#
_entry.id   669c1d27edb9fc2e9454a44dca42346d
#
_cell.length_a   1.000
_cell.length_b   1.000
_cell.length_c   1.000
_cell.angle_alpha   90.00
_cell.angle_beta   90.00
_cell.angle_gamma   90.00
#
_symmetry.space_group_name_H-M   'P 1'
#
loop_
_entity.id
_entity.type
_entity.pdbx_description
1 polymer ?
#
loop_
_entity_poly.entity_id
_entity_poly.type
_entity_poly.pdbx_seq_one_letter_code
_entity_poly.pdbx_strand_id
1 'polypeptide(L)'
;MAFKLTVNGQTTSVDAPPDMPLLWVLRDVLNLRGTKYGCGIGACGACTVHLNGKAVRSCLTPVSAAANQPIMTVEGLSLDGTHPVQIAWQDLDVPQCGYCQAGQMMSAAALLTKTLKPTDKDIDTAMNGNLCRCGTYLRIRAAVHKAAELAANKAPHKSTGAAMQQEEL
;
A
#
# COMPACT_ATOMS: atom_id res chain seq x y z
N MET A 1 -25.67 7.86 8.07
CA MET A 1 -26.00 7.68 6.63
C MET A 1 -25.31 6.44 6.12
N ALA A 2 -26.01 5.62 5.34
CA ALA A 2 -25.40 4.41 4.77
C ALA A 2 -24.50 4.75 3.56
N PHE A 3 -23.25 4.37 3.63
CA PHE A 3 -22.26 4.49 2.54
C PHE A 3 -21.92 3.12 1.99
N LYS A 4 -21.92 2.99 0.68
CA LYS A 4 -21.42 1.78 0.01
C LYS A 4 -19.91 1.92 -0.20
N LEU A 5 -19.13 1.07 0.47
CA LEU A 5 -17.68 1.05 0.40
C LEU A 5 -17.20 -0.25 -0.24
N THR A 6 -16.23 -0.16 -1.15
CA THR A 6 -15.53 -1.33 -1.69
C THR A 6 -14.13 -1.36 -1.09
N VAL A 7 -13.92 -2.25 -0.11
CA VAL A 7 -12.67 -2.38 0.63
C VAL A 7 -12.06 -3.74 0.34
N ASN A 8 -10.82 -3.76 -0.12
CA ASN A 8 -10.07 -4.98 -0.49
C ASN A 8 -10.87 -5.91 -1.44
N GLY A 9 -11.58 -5.30 -2.40
CA GLY A 9 -12.42 -6.01 -3.37
C GLY A 9 -13.80 -6.44 -2.85
N GLN A 10 -14.10 -6.26 -1.59
CA GLN A 10 -15.40 -6.59 -0.99
C GLN A 10 -16.24 -5.33 -0.79
N THR A 11 -17.49 -5.38 -1.25
CA THR A 11 -18.43 -4.27 -1.10
C THR A 11 -19.32 -4.49 0.12
N THR A 12 -19.38 -3.48 1.00
CA THR A 12 -20.20 -3.49 2.21
C THR A 12 -20.91 -2.16 2.40
N SER A 13 -22.03 -2.18 3.13
CA SER A 13 -22.73 -0.97 3.54
C SER A 13 -22.33 -0.61 4.97
N VAL A 14 -21.96 0.64 5.18
CA VAL A 14 -21.52 1.16 6.47
C VAL A 14 -22.39 2.34 6.85
N ASP A 15 -22.99 2.30 8.05
CA ASP A 15 -23.70 3.46 8.61
C ASP A 15 -22.72 4.29 9.45
N ALA A 16 -22.49 5.52 8.99
CA ALA A 16 -21.55 6.44 9.64
C ALA A 16 -21.90 7.90 9.34
N PRO A 17 -21.52 8.86 10.20
CA PRO A 17 -21.51 10.28 9.86
C PRO A 17 -20.66 10.55 8.60
N PRO A 18 -21.09 11.44 7.68
CA PRO A 18 -20.40 11.66 6.40
C PRO A 18 -18.98 12.22 6.55
N ASP A 19 -18.71 12.91 7.63
CA ASP A 19 -17.42 13.50 8.01
C ASP A 19 -16.54 12.56 8.83
N MET A 20 -17.05 11.38 9.24
CA MET A 20 -16.24 10.40 9.96
C MET A 20 -14.98 10.06 9.16
N PRO A 21 -13.78 10.17 9.75
CA PRO A 21 -12.55 9.75 9.09
C PRO A 21 -12.59 8.27 8.66
N LEU A 22 -12.20 7.99 7.43
CA LEU A 22 -12.13 6.64 6.88
C LEU A 22 -11.35 5.69 7.79
N LEU A 23 -10.33 6.20 8.49
CA LEU A 23 -9.54 5.45 9.45
C LEU A 23 -10.40 4.73 10.48
N TRP A 24 -11.39 5.41 11.07
CA TRP A 24 -12.25 4.84 12.11
C TRP A 24 -13.26 3.86 11.52
N VAL A 25 -13.77 4.14 10.32
CA VAL A 25 -14.61 3.19 9.60
C VAL A 25 -13.87 1.88 9.35
N LEU A 26 -12.63 1.94 8.87
CA LEU A 26 -11.82 0.75 8.63
C LEU A 26 -11.55 -0.02 9.93
N ARG A 27 -11.14 0.67 11.00
CA ARG A 27 -10.70 0.03 12.24
C ARG A 27 -11.84 -0.45 13.13
N ASP A 28 -12.85 0.41 13.33
CA ASP A 28 -13.84 0.21 14.40
C ASP A 28 -15.15 -0.38 13.85
N VAL A 29 -15.50 -0.08 12.59
CA VAL A 29 -16.69 -0.62 11.96
C VAL A 29 -16.38 -1.90 11.17
N LEU A 30 -15.32 -1.89 10.35
CA LEU A 30 -14.95 -3.02 9.50
C LEU A 30 -13.90 -3.95 10.15
N ASN A 31 -13.41 -3.62 11.35
CA ASN A 31 -12.43 -4.40 12.10
C ASN A 31 -11.09 -4.64 11.36
N LEU A 32 -10.75 -3.79 10.36
CA LEU A 32 -9.48 -3.82 9.63
C LEU A 32 -8.42 -3.01 10.39
N ARG A 33 -7.77 -3.65 11.37
CA ARG A 33 -6.89 -2.99 12.35
C ARG A 33 -5.44 -2.85 11.90
N GLY A 34 -5.08 -3.32 10.72
CA GLY A 34 -3.74 -3.13 10.14
C GLY A 34 -3.42 -1.66 9.91
N THR A 35 -4.38 -0.88 9.42
CA THR A 35 -4.27 0.59 9.33
C THR A 35 -4.21 1.21 10.73
N LYS A 36 -3.18 2.04 11.03
CA LYS A 36 -2.91 2.54 12.39
C LYS A 36 -3.25 4.02 12.56
N TYR A 37 -3.77 4.39 13.73
CA TYR A 37 -3.85 5.78 14.16
C TYR A 37 -2.49 6.23 14.74
N GLY A 38 -2.05 7.44 14.39
CA GLY A 38 -0.85 8.05 14.98
C GLY A 38 -1.11 9.51 15.33
N CYS A 39 -0.91 10.43 14.39
CA CYS A 39 -1.01 11.86 14.65
C CYS A 39 -2.42 12.45 14.50
N GLY A 40 -3.30 11.87 13.68
CA GLY A 40 -4.63 12.42 13.35
C GLY A 40 -4.65 13.63 12.41
N ILE A 41 -3.48 14.16 12.04
CA ILE A 41 -3.31 15.38 11.23
C ILE A 41 -2.58 15.12 9.89
N GLY A 42 -2.51 13.87 9.44
CA GLY A 42 -1.89 13.50 8.15
C GLY A 42 -0.37 13.48 8.12
N ALA A 43 0.33 13.85 9.20
CA ALA A 43 1.79 14.05 9.21
C ALA A 43 2.61 12.75 9.31
N CYS A 44 2.12 11.71 10.02
CA CYS A 44 2.94 10.54 10.36
C CYS A 44 2.85 9.36 9.38
N GLY A 45 1.83 9.30 8.54
CA GLY A 45 1.67 8.25 7.54
C GLY A 45 1.22 6.87 8.05
N ALA A 46 1.07 6.65 9.36
CA ALA A 46 0.66 5.35 9.91
C ALA A 46 -0.71 4.88 9.40
N CYS A 47 -1.58 5.81 9.02
CA CYS A 47 -2.92 5.58 8.52
C CYS A 47 -3.02 5.50 6.98
N THR A 48 -1.92 5.35 6.27
CA THR A 48 -1.94 5.31 4.79
C THR A 48 -2.70 4.10 4.29
N VAL A 49 -3.62 4.36 3.36
CA VAL A 49 -4.36 3.38 2.57
C VAL A 49 -4.32 3.80 1.10
N HIS A 50 -4.72 2.93 0.19
CA HIS A 50 -4.96 3.36 -1.19
C HIS A 50 -6.43 3.67 -1.39
N LEU A 51 -6.70 4.80 -2.01
CA LEU A 51 -8.01 5.19 -2.51
C LEU A 51 -7.89 5.39 -4.03
N ASN A 52 -8.60 4.58 -4.78
CA ASN A 52 -8.48 4.53 -6.25
C ASN A 52 -7.00 4.43 -6.71
N GLY A 53 -6.22 3.54 -6.09
CA GLY A 53 -4.80 3.30 -6.39
C GLY A 53 -3.82 4.39 -5.90
N LYS A 54 -4.29 5.45 -5.25
CA LYS A 54 -3.44 6.53 -4.72
C LYS A 54 -3.28 6.40 -3.21
N ALA A 55 -2.06 6.55 -2.71
CA ALA A 55 -1.80 6.61 -1.27
C ALA A 55 -2.43 7.88 -0.66
N VAL A 56 -3.30 7.69 0.33
CA VAL A 56 -3.97 8.78 1.06
C VAL A 56 -3.88 8.57 2.56
N ARG A 57 -4.05 9.64 3.33
CA ARG A 57 -4.08 9.61 4.80
C ARG A 57 -5.53 9.41 5.26
N SER A 58 -5.91 8.20 5.63
CA SER A 58 -7.29 7.87 6.02
C SER A 58 -7.80 8.64 7.24
N CYS A 59 -6.91 9.18 8.09
CA CYS A 59 -7.28 10.03 9.20
C CYS A 59 -7.82 11.42 8.78
N LEU A 60 -7.54 11.86 7.55
CA LEU A 60 -8.02 13.12 6.98
C LEU A 60 -9.08 12.93 5.88
N THR A 61 -9.29 11.70 5.45
CA THR A 61 -10.23 11.38 4.37
C THR A 61 -11.58 11.08 5.00
N PRO A 62 -12.62 11.89 4.78
CA PRO A 62 -13.96 11.58 5.29
C PRO A 62 -14.53 10.38 4.52
N VAL A 63 -15.39 9.58 5.18
CA VAL A 63 -16.00 8.39 4.56
C VAL A 63 -16.81 8.75 3.33
N SER A 64 -17.46 9.92 3.32
CA SER A 64 -18.22 10.41 2.16
C SER A 64 -17.35 10.60 0.91
N ALA A 65 -16.10 11.04 1.07
CA ALA A 65 -15.15 11.17 -0.05
C ALA A 65 -14.61 9.83 -0.54
N ALA A 66 -14.64 8.79 0.29
CA ALA A 66 -14.19 7.45 -0.07
C ALA A 66 -15.32 6.57 -0.66
N ALA A 67 -16.56 7.00 -0.55
CA ALA A 67 -17.71 6.27 -1.08
C ALA A 67 -17.58 6.07 -2.60
N ASN A 68 -17.98 4.88 -3.07
CA ASN A 68 -17.93 4.48 -4.49
C ASN A 68 -16.52 4.47 -5.11
N GLN A 69 -15.46 4.52 -4.30
CA GLN A 69 -14.08 4.36 -4.76
C GLN A 69 -13.48 3.06 -4.19
N PRO A 70 -12.63 2.35 -4.96
CA PRO A 70 -11.94 1.19 -4.43
C PRO A 70 -10.92 1.62 -3.36
N ILE A 71 -11.05 1.00 -2.20
CA ILE A 71 -10.17 1.20 -1.05
C ILE A 71 -9.34 -0.06 -0.88
N MET A 72 -8.03 0.09 -0.71
CA MET A 72 -7.12 -1.00 -0.37
C MET A 72 -6.37 -0.68 0.91
N THR A 73 -6.42 -1.58 1.87
CA THR A 73 -5.66 -1.52 3.12
C THR A 73 -4.47 -2.48 3.06
N VAL A 74 -3.62 -2.49 4.08
CA VAL A 74 -2.47 -3.40 4.14
C VAL A 74 -2.88 -4.88 4.09
N GLU A 75 -4.05 -5.21 4.61
CA GLU A 75 -4.63 -6.56 4.55
C GLU A 75 -4.98 -6.98 3.11
N GLY A 76 -5.24 -6.00 2.24
CA GLY A 76 -5.61 -6.23 0.83
C GLY A 76 -4.44 -6.27 -0.14
N LEU A 77 -3.18 -6.00 0.30
CA LEU A 77 -2.02 -6.11 -0.58
C LEU A 77 -1.82 -7.53 -1.12
N SER A 78 -1.92 -8.53 -0.25
CA SER A 78 -2.11 -9.95 -0.59
C SER A 78 -2.67 -10.69 0.62
N LEU A 79 -3.50 -11.70 0.37
CA LEU A 79 -4.13 -12.49 1.44
C LEU A 79 -3.15 -13.43 2.15
N ASP A 80 -2.10 -13.82 1.46
CA ASP A 80 -1.10 -14.82 1.88
C ASP A 80 0.28 -14.20 2.21
N GLY A 81 0.40 -12.87 2.22
CA GLY A 81 1.67 -12.19 2.48
C GLY A 81 2.68 -12.23 1.32
N THR A 82 2.26 -12.64 0.12
CA THR A 82 3.17 -12.83 -1.05
C THR A 82 3.35 -11.56 -1.90
N HIS A 83 2.80 -10.43 -1.49
CA HIS A 83 3.07 -9.16 -2.18
C HIS A 83 4.57 -8.81 -2.08
N PRO A 84 5.25 -8.36 -3.16
CA PRO A 84 6.68 -8.07 -3.16
C PRO A 84 7.16 -7.19 -2.00
N VAL A 85 6.37 -6.18 -1.64
CA VAL A 85 6.66 -5.32 -0.48
C VAL A 85 6.63 -6.11 0.82
N GLN A 86 5.64 -6.99 1.03
CA GLN A 86 5.53 -7.78 2.26
C GLN A 86 6.69 -8.77 2.39
N ILE A 87 7.05 -9.47 1.29
CA ILE A 87 8.21 -10.37 1.24
C ILE A 87 9.50 -9.59 1.58
N ALA A 88 9.74 -8.45 0.93
CA ALA A 88 10.95 -7.66 1.16
C ALA A 88 11.05 -7.16 2.62
N TRP A 89 9.93 -6.77 3.23
CA TRP A 89 9.86 -6.36 4.63
C TRP A 89 10.22 -7.49 5.59
N GLN A 90 9.75 -8.70 5.30
CA GLN A 90 10.05 -9.89 6.09
C GLN A 90 11.50 -10.32 5.93
N ASP A 91 12.00 -10.41 4.70
CA ASP A 91 13.35 -10.87 4.39
C ASP A 91 14.45 -9.97 4.96
N LEU A 92 14.19 -8.67 5.09
CA LEU A 92 15.16 -7.70 5.64
C LEU A 92 14.89 -7.34 7.10
N ASP A 93 13.96 -8.05 7.74
CA ASP A 93 13.59 -7.81 9.14
C ASP A 93 13.41 -6.31 9.46
N VAL A 94 12.60 -5.63 8.62
CA VAL A 94 12.46 -4.18 8.65
C VAL A 94 11.86 -3.66 9.95
N PRO A 95 10.79 -4.28 10.51
CA PRO A 95 10.13 -3.79 11.71
C PRO A 95 11.03 -3.83 12.96
N GLN A 96 10.85 -2.84 13.86
CA GLN A 96 11.23 -2.96 15.25
C GLN A 96 9.94 -3.08 16.10
N CYS A 97 9.24 -1.97 16.42
CA CYS A 97 7.96 -2.06 17.11
C CYS A 97 6.79 -2.46 16.18
N GLY A 98 6.95 -2.33 14.88
CA GLY A 98 5.95 -2.69 13.87
C GLY A 98 4.83 -1.66 13.64
N TYR A 99 4.65 -0.66 14.50
CA TYR A 99 3.47 0.19 14.49
C TYR A 99 3.28 1.00 13.19
N CYS A 100 4.33 1.57 12.63
CA CYS A 100 4.27 2.37 11.41
C CYS A 100 4.30 1.55 10.11
N GLN A 101 4.56 0.24 10.20
CA GLN A 101 4.95 -0.55 9.03
C GLN A 101 3.82 -0.73 8.02
N ALA A 102 2.56 -0.83 8.47
CA ALA A 102 1.41 -0.86 7.56
C ALA A 102 1.39 0.36 6.63
N GLY A 103 1.53 1.57 7.19
CA GLY A 103 1.59 2.80 6.41
C GLY A 103 2.84 2.89 5.52
N GLN A 104 3.99 2.40 5.99
CA GLN A 104 5.22 2.34 5.20
C GLN A 104 5.04 1.42 3.98
N MET A 105 4.52 0.21 4.16
CA MET A 105 4.25 -0.74 3.08
C MET A 105 3.24 -0.19 2.08
N MET A 106 2.17 0.46 2.52
CA MET A 106 1.18 1.07 1.62
C MET A 106 1.80 2.19 0.79
N SER A 107 2.63 3.05 1.37
CA SER A 107 3.34 4.10 0.62
C SER A 107 4.34 3.51 -0.39
N ALA A 108 5.11 2.50 0.01
CA ALA A 108 6.04 1.79 -0.86
C ALA A 108 5.32 1.10 -2.04
N ALA A 109 4.21 0.41 -1.78
CA ALA A 109 3.42 -0.24 -2.81
C ALA A 109 2.88 0.78 -3.83
N ALA A 110 2.39 1.95 -3.38
CA ALA A 110 1.94 3.01 -4.27
C ALA A 110 3.07 3.61 -5.12
N LEU A 111 4.30 3.71 -4.58
CA LEU A 111 5.47 4.11 -5.36
C LEU A 111 5.76 3.11 -6.47
N LEU A 112 5.83 1.82 -6.13
CA LEU A 112 6.22 0.75 -7.06
C LEU A 112 5.20 0.51 -8.19
N THR A 113 3.95 0.92 -8.04
CA THR A 113 2.99 0.91 -9.16
C THR A 113 3.32 1.95 -10.23
N LYS A 114 4.05 3.01 -9.88
CA LYS A 114 4.39 4.12 -10.79
C LYS A 114 5.83 4.05 -11.27
N THR A 115 6.74 3.61 -10.39
CA THR A 115 8.18 3.61 -10.61
C THR A 115 8.72 2.23 -10.30
N LEU A 116 8.91 1.42 -11.36
CA LEU A 116 9.34 0.02 -11.24
C LEU A 116 10.78 -0.12 -10.74
N LYS A 117 11.63 0.88 -10.96
CA LYS A 117 13.03 0.93 -10.49
C LYS A 117 13.28 2.29 -9.84
N PRO A 118 12.81 2.49 -8.60
CA PRO A 118 12.95 3.77 -7.93
C PRO A 118 14.42 4.03 -7.56
N THR A 119 14.85 5.29 -7.68
CA THR A 119 16.10 5.76 -7.09
C THR A 119 15.90 6.06 -5.60
N ASP A 120 16.99 6.24 -4.85
CA ASP A 120 16.92 6.67 -3.45
C ASP A 120 16.11 7.96 -3.29
N LYS A 121 16.28 8.91 -4.22
CA LYS A 121 15.53 10.16 -4.23
C LYS A 121 14.03 9.95 -4.43
N ASP A 122 13.65 9.02 -5.31
CA ASP A 122 12.23 8.67 -5.52
C ASP A 122 11.64 8.07 -4.25
N ILE A 123 12.41 7.18 -3.60
CA ILE A 123 12.01 6.56 -2.33
C ILE A 123 11.88 7.61 -1.24
N ASP A 124 12.87 8.46 -1.05
CA ASP A 124 12.83 9.52 -0.04
C ASP A 124 11.63 10.45 -0.25
N THR A 125 11.34 10.80 -1.49
CA THR A 125 10.18 11.64 -1.83
C THR A 125 8.85 10.95 -1.53
N ALA A 126 8.70 9.69 -1.94
CA ALA A 126 7.46 8.93 -1.74
C ALA A 126 7.20 8.56 -0.28
N MET A 127 8.29 8.29 0.47
CA MET A 127 8.22 7.91 1.88
C MET A 127 8.21 9.12 2.82
N ASN A 128 8.39 10.33 2.31
CA ASN A 128 8.29 11.54 3.10
C ASN A 128 6.92 11.63 3.79
N GLY A 129 6.91 11.91 5.09
CA GLY A 129 5.69 11.89 5.90
C GLY A 129 5.25 10.49 6.37
N ASN A 130 6.11 9.46 6.24
CA ASN A 130 5.94 8.17 6.91
C ASN A 130 6.96 8.09 8.05
N LEU A 131 6.54 8.43 9.28
CA LEU A 131 7.44 8.52 10.43
C LEU A 131 7.65 7.15 11.07
N CYS A 132 8.91 6.82 11.37
CA CYS A 132 9.29 5.65 12.15
C CYS A 132 10.05 6.10 13.42
N ARG A 133 9.43 5.96 14.60
CA ARG A 133 10.06 6.36 15.87
C ARG A 133 11.25 5.48 16.22
N CYS A 134 11.28 4.24 15.74
CA CYS A 134 12.40 3.32 15.91
C CYS A 134 13.58 3.60 14.96
N GLY A 135 13.40 4.49 13.96
CA GLY A 135 14.47 4.90 13.07
C GLY A 135 14.90 3.85 12.04
N THR A 136 14.02 2.91 11.65
CA THR A 136 14.37 1.82 10.71
C THR A 136 14.43 2.28 9.24
N TYR A 137 14.66 3.56 8.96
CA TYR A 137 14.60 4.14 7.61
C TYR A 137 15.55 3.50 6.61
N LEU A 138 16.77 3.12 7.02
CA LEU A 138 17.73 2.45 6.14
C LEU A 138 17.22 1.08 5.69
N ARG A 139 16.61 0.31 6.61
CA ARG A 139 16.00 -0.99 6.25
C ARG A 139 14.77 -0.80 5.37
N ILE A 140 13.94 0.22 5.63
CA ILE A 140 12.78 0.56 4.80
C ILE A 140 13.22 0.86 3.37
N ARG A 141 14.25 1.71 3.18
CA ARG A 141 14.79 2.03 1.85
C ARG A 141 15.30 0.78 1.13
N ALA A 142 16.12 -0.02 1.80
CA ALA A 142 16.61 -1.29 1.25
C ALA A 142 15.47 -2.23 0.86
N ALA A 143 14.40 -2.31 1.68
CA ALA A 143 13.25 -3.14 1.39
C ALA A 143 12.43 -2.64 0.20
N VAL A 144 12.36 -1.33 -0.04
CA VAL A 144 11.71 -0.79 -1.26
C VAL A 144 12.48 -1.20 -2.51
N HIS A 145 13.81 -1.11 -2.50
CA HIS A 145 14.64 -1.59 -3.62
C HIS A 145 14.44 -3.10 -3.84
N LYS A 146 14.53 -3.91 -2.79
CA LYS A 146 14.30 -5.35 -2.88
C LYS A 146 12.89 -5.69 -3.40
N ALA A 147 11.87 -4.97 -2.96
CA ALA A 147 10.51 -5.16 -3.45
C ALA A 147 10.38 -4.85 -4.94
N ALA A 148 11.10 -3.83 -5.44
CA ALA A 148 11.16 -3.51 -6.86
C ALA A 148 11.80 -4.66 -7.67
N GLU A 149 12.89 -5.24 -7.19
CA GLU A 149 13.55 -6.41 -7.82
C GLU A 149 12.61 -7.64 -7.84
N LEU A 150 11.96 -7.93 -6.71
CA LEU A 150 10.99 -9.03 -6.62
C LEU A 150 9.81 -8.85 -7.56
N ALA A 151 9.29 -7.61 -7.70
CA ALA A 151 8.20 -7.30 -8.61
C ALA A 151 8.63 -7.48 -10.08
N ALA A 152 9.84 -7.08 -10.45
CA ALA A 152 10.39 -7.27 -11.79
C ALA A 152 10.53 -8.76 -12.16
N ASN A 153 10.94 -9.59 -11.21
CA ASN A 153 11.09 -11.04 -11.41
C ASN A 153 9.75 -11.80 -11.47
N LYS A 154 8.68 -11.25 -10.89
CA LYS A 154 7.32 -11.81 -10.97
C LYS A 154 6.58 -11.42 -12.25
N ALA A 155 7.01 -10.38 -12.98
CA ALA A 155 6.44 -10.04 -14.27
C ALA A 155 6.69 -11.19 -15.27
N PRO A 156 5.66 -11.70 -15.99
CA PRO A 156 5.90 -12.75 -16.98
C PRO A 156 6.91 -12.24 -18.01
N HIS A 157 7.97 -13.00 -18.21
CA HIS A 157 8.94 -12.79 -19.27
C HIS A 157 8.13 -12.70 -20.58
N LYS A 158 8.03 -11.52 -21.20
CA LYS A 158 7.54 -11.40 -22.57
C LYS A 158 8.54 -12.19 -23.42
N SER A 159 8.19 -13.42 -23.76
CA SER A 159 8.92 -14.19 -24.74
C SER A 159 8.95 -13.35 -26.02
N THR A 160 10.14 -12.87 -26.38
CA THR A 160 10.44 -12.42 -27.74
C THR A 160 10.15 -13.59 -28.65
N GLY A 161 9.00 -13.54 -29.34
CA GLY A 161 8.65 -14.50 -30.37
C GLY A 161 9.73 -14.46 -31.44
N ALA A 162 10.59 -15.48 -31.46
CA ALA A 162 11.38 -15.78 -32.63
C ALA A 162 10.42 -16.15 -33.74
N ALA A 163 10.34 -15.33 -34.75
CA ALA A 163 9.69 -15.63 -36.02
C ALA A 163 10.38 -16.88 -36.62
N MET A 164 9.70 -18.01 -36.59
CA MET A 164 10.06 -19.14 -37.45
C MET A 164 9.69 -18.75 -38.88
N GLN A 165 10.69 -18.45 -39.69
CA GLN A 165 10.58 -18.44 -41.13
C GLN A 165 10.27 -19.89 -41.57
N GLN A 166 9.10 -20.08 -42.16
CA GLN A 166 8.80 -21.26 -42.97
C GLN A 166 9.49 -21.05 -44.32
N GLU A 167 10.55 -21.81 -44.56
CA GLU A 167 11.03 -22.08 -45.93
C GLU A 167 10.13 -23.18 -46.51
N GLU A 168 9.42 -22.84 -47.58
CA GLU A 168 8.77 -23.79 -48.47
C GLU A 168 9.82 -24.45 -49.36
N LEU A 169 9.67 -25.76 -49.50
CA LEU A 169 10.14 -26.59 -50.59
C LEU A 169 9.04 -27.51 -51.06
#